data_fa75cd750fbbfb2c6a4367b2b9f7bee1
#
_entry.id   fa75cd750fbbfb2c6a4367b2b9f7bee1
#
_cell.length_a   1.000
_cell.length_b   1.000
_cell.length_c   1.000
_cell.angle_alpha   90.00
_cell.angle_beta   90.00
_cell.angle_gamma   90.00
#
_symmetry.space_group_name_H-M   'P 1'
#
loop_
_entity.id
_entity.type
_entity.pdbx_description
1 polymer ?
#
loop_
_entity_poly.entity_id
_entity_poly.type
_entity_poly.pdbx_seq_one_letter_code
_entity_poly.pdbx_strand_id
1 'polypeptide(L)'
;MWPLLFFIAAGLCVFVLAAGIYFFRFALLRHEPPDYAKKAKMKNTPVARYGDRIAACARAFDEMPFERIEIKSFDGLRLCGKYFAAENARATLVLMHGYHSAAGIDFGCAVPFLLREMRFNLLFAEQRTHGESEGEYITFGVKERYDCRDWALYAAKKAQDLPILLYGLSMGAATVLMASGL
;
A
#
# COMPACT_ATOMS: atom_id res chain seq x y z
N MET A 1 39.62 -33.27 -14.41
CA MET A 1 39.18 -31.93 -14.87
C MET A 1 37.67 -31.84 -15.02
N TRP A 2 37.00 -32.69 -15.77
CA TRP A 2 35.55 -32.71 -15.98
C TRP A 2 34.70 -32.82 -14.71
N PRO A 3 35.00 -33.69 -13.73
CA PRO A 3 34.21 -33.75 -12.48
C PRO A 3 34.25 -32.46 -11.66
N LEU A 4 35.41 -31.81 -11.59
CA LEU A 4 35.57 -30.57 -10.86
C LEU A 4 34.71 -29.46 -11.49
N LEU A 5 34.71 -29.32 -12.82
CA LEU A 5 33.87 -28.38 -13.53
C LEU A 5 32.37 -28.63 -13.32
N PHE A 6 31.98 -29.92 -13.27
CA PHE A 6 30.61 -30.30 -12.98
C PHE A 6 30.19 -29.86 -11.55
N PHE A 7 31.01 -30.08 -10.54
CA PHE A 7 30.71 -29.66 -9.17
C PHE A 7 30.66 -28.13 -9.01
N ILE A 8 31.55 -27.40 -9.71
CA ILE A 8 31.54 -25.95 -9.73
C ILE A 8 30.24 -25.44 -10.38
N ALA A 9 29.85 -25.99 -11.52
CA ALA A 9 28.61 -25.61 -12.20
C ALA A 9 27.36 -25.91 -11.35
N ALA A 10 27.32 -27.09 -10.74
CA ALA A 10 26.23 -27.49 -9.83
C ALA A 10 26.15 -26.53 -8.61
N GLY A 11 27.28 -26.21 -7.99
CA GLY A 11 27.34 -25.26 -6.89
C GLY A 11 26.86 -23.87 -7.27
N LEU A 12 27.23 -23.38 -8.47
CA LEU A 12 26.75 -22.11 -8.99
C LEU A 12 25.24 -22.12 -9.23
N CYS A 13 24.69 -23.19 -9.80
CA CYS A 13 23.24 -23.33 -9.98
C CYS A 13 22.48 -23.29 -8.65
N VAL A 14 22.97 -24.04 -7.65
CA VAL A 14 22.37 -24.03 -6.30
C VAL A 14 22.43 -22.62 -5.69
N PHE A 15 23.55 -21.94 -5.81
CA PHE A 15 23.71 -20.56 -5.31
C PHE A 15 22.72 -19.58 -5.99
N VAL A 16 22.61 -19.63 -7.33
CA VAL A 16 21.68 -18.77 -8.09
C VAL A 16 20.24 -19.04 -7.69
N LEU A 17 19.85 -20.33 -7.56
CA LEU A 17 18.50 -20.69 -7.12
C LEU A 17 18.23 -20.21 -5.68
N ALA A 18 19.16 -20.41 -4.77
CA ALA A 18 19.01 -19.95 -3.39
C ALA A 18 18.91 -18.41 -3.30
N ALA A 19 19.75 -17.71 -4.04
CA ALA A 19 19.69 -16.25 -4.15
C ALA A 19 18.35 -15.79 -4.76
N GLY A 20 17.88 -16.43 -5.82
CA GLY A 20 16.59 -16.15 -6.44
C GLY A 20 15.42 -16.33 -5.47
N ILE A 21 15.40 -17.43 -4.74
CA ILE A 21 14.38 -17.70 -3.70
C ILE A 21 14.46 -16.64 -2.59
N TYR A 22 15.65 -16.30 -2.14
CA TYR A 22 15.85 -15.29 -1.10
C TYR A 22 15.29 -13.93 -1.54
N PHE A 23 15.68 -13.42 -2.72
CA PHE A 23 15.21 -12.14 -3.23
C PHE A 23 13.72 -12.15 -3.56
N PHE A 24 13.19 -13.26 -4.09
CA PHE A 24 11.76 -13.43 -4.30
C PHE A 24 10.99 -13.27 -2.98
N ARG A 25 11.41 -14.01 -1.95
CA ARG A 25 10.77 -13.93 -0.63
C ARG A 25 10.89 -12.54 -0.02
N PHE A 26 12.06 -11.94 -0.12
CA PHE A 26 12.33 -10.60 0.42
C PHE A 26 11.50 -9.50 -0.28
N ALA A 27 11.36 -9.57 -1.60
CA ALA A 27 10.71 -8.50 -2.36
C ALA A 27 9.20 -8.67 -2.53
N LEU A 28 8.72 -9.91 -2.64
CA LEU A 28 7.34 -10.15 -3.07
C LEU A 28 6.42 -10.66 -1.97
N LEU A 29 6.95 -11.30 -0.93
CA LEU A 29 6.08 -11.79 0.14
C LEU A 29 5.56 -10.65 1.01
N ARG A 30 4.45 -10.93 1.68
CA ARG A 30 3.88 -10.08 2.72
C ARG A 30 4.90 -9.79 3.82
N HIS A 31 5.04 -8.53 4.19
CA HIS A 31 5.82 -8.06 5.33
C HIS A 31 5.03 -7.06 6.15
N GLU A 32 5.30 -7.03 7.44
CA GLU A 32 4.80 -5.96 8.29
C GLU A 32 5.42 -4.61 7.90
N PRO A 33 4.64 -3.50 8.00
CA PRO A 33 5.17 -2.18 7.76
C PRO A 33 6.35 -1.90 8.69
N PRO A 34 7.40 -1.21 8.21
CA PRO A 34 8.54 -0.89 9.04
C PRO A 34 8.16 0.04 10.20
N ASP A 35 8.71 -0.23 11.38
CA ASP A 35 8.60 0.69 12.52
C ASP A 35 9.36 1.99 12.23
N TYR A 36 8.62 3.02 11.88
CA TYR A 36 9.18 4.34 11.55
C TYR A 36 9.75 5.07 12.75
N ALA A 37 9.29 4.77 13.97
CA ALA A 37 9.90 5.29 15.18
C ALA A 37 11.32 4.74 15.38
N LYS A 38 11.56 3.48 15.00
CA LYS A 38 12.93 2.91 14.93
C LYS A 38 13.74 3.51 13.79
N LYS A 39 13.14 3.69 12.60
CA LYS A 39 13.82 4.32 11.45
C LYS A 39 14.19 5.78 11.71
N ALA A 40 13.39 6.54 12.45
CA ALA A 40 13.70 7.90 12.85
C ALA A 40 14.99 8.00 13.70
N LYS A 41 15.32 6.94 14.44
CA LYS A 41 16.55 6.85 15.22
C LYS A 41 17.79 6.46 14.38
N MET A 42 17.61 6.04 13.14
CA MET A 42 18.73 5.77 12.22
C MET A 42 19.29 7.09 11.69
N LYS A 43 20.35 7.56 12.33
CA LYS A 43 21.08 8.78 11.94
C LYS A 43 21.44 8.71 10.45
N ASN A 44 21.21 9.81 9.71
CA ASN A 44 21.59 10.03 8.30
C ASN A 44 20.63 9.58 7.20
N THR A 45 19.33 9.40 7.48
CA THR A 45 18.35 9.26 6.42
C THR A 45 17.49 10.54 6.30
N PRO A 46 17.05 10.96 5.08
CA PRO A 46 16.13 12.10 4.94
C PRO A 46 14.85 11.94 5.76
N VAL A 47 14.41 10.70 5.97
CA VAL A 47 13.22 10.35 6.76
C VAL A 47 13.45 10.50 8.26
N ALA A 48 14.70 10.35 8.75
CA ALA A 48 15.02 10.46 10.19
C ALA A 48 14.58 11.80 10.78
N ARG A 49 14.70 12.88 10.01
CA ARG A 49 14.29 14.23 10.42
C ARG A 49 12.80 14.34 10.73
N TYR A 50 11.95 13.55 10.07
CA TYR A 50 10.50 13.62 10.15
C TYR A 50 9.88 12.37 10.81
N GLY A 51 10.69 11.40 11.18
CA GLY A 51 10.22 10.08 11.64
C GLY A 51 9.27 10.15 12.84
N ASP A 52 9.60 10.98 13.86
CA ASP A 52 8.74 11.14 15.03
C ASP A 52 7.40 11.78 14.67
N ARG A 53 7.41 12.74 13.74
CA ARG A 53 6.18 13.37 13.23
C ARG A 53 5.34 12.38 12.45
N ILE A 54 5.95 11.60 11.55
CA ILE A 54 5.27 10.55 10.79
C ILE A 54 4.65 9.53 11.74
N ALA A 55 5.39 9.05 12.73
CA ALA A 55 4.89 8.11 13.72
C ALA A 55 3.74 8.69 14.57
N ALA A 56 3.80 9.98 14.93
CA ALA A 56 2.71 10.65 15.64
C ALA A 56 1.45 10.77 14.76
N CYS A 57 1.61 11.16 13.48
CA CYS A 57 0.50 11.24 12.53
C CYS A 57 -0.13 9.86 12.27
N ALA A 58 0.69 8.81 12.17
CA ALA A 58 0.19 7.44 11.98
C ALA A 58 -0.64 6.96 13.17
N ARG A 59 -0.17 7.21 14.40
CA ARG A 59 -0.96 6.91 15.62
C ARG A 59 -2.27 7.69 15.65
N ALA A 60 -2.22 8.99 15.40
CA ALA A 60 -3.41 9.82 15.37
C ALA A 60 -4.41 9.34 14.30
N PHE A 61 -3.92 8.88 13.13
CA PHE A 61 -4.75 8.29 12.09
C PHE A 61 -5.46 7.01 12.56
N ASP A 62 -4.75 6.13 13.26
CA ASP A 62 -5.32 4.86 13.75
C ASP A 62 -6.35 5.07 14.88
N GLU A 63 -6.24 6.17 15.62
CA GLU A 63 -7.18 6.57 16.68
C GLU A 63 -8.43 7.30 16.15
N MET A 64 -8.43 7.76 14.88
CA MET A 64 -9.58 8.44 14.29
C MET A 64 -10.74 7.46 14.05
N PRO A 65 -11.99 7.87 14.31
CA PRO A 65 -13.15 7.05 13.97
C PRO A 65 -13.27 6.89 12.46
N PHE A 66 -13.41 5.67 11.98
CA PHE A 66 -13.57 5.32 10.57
C PHE A 66 -14.62 4.23 10.39
N GLU A 67 -15.16 4.18 9.19
CA GLU A 67 -15.97 3.05 8.73
C GLU A 67 -15.05 2.01 8.11
N ARG A 68 -15.06 0.78 8.64
CA ARG A 68 -14.32 -0.33 8.04
C ARG A 68 -15.06 -0.81 6.81
N ILE A 69 -14.35 -0.91 5.69
CA ILE A 69 -14.88 -1.40 4.42
C ILE A 69 -14.19 -2.69 4.05
N GLU A 70 -14.98 -3.63 3.54
CA GLU A 70 -14.47 -4.85 2.92
C GLU A 70 -15.07 -4.98 1.53
N ILE A 71 -14.21 -5.32 0.55
CA ILE A 71 -14.62 -5.68 -0.80
C ILE A 71 -13.99 -7.01 -1.19
N LYS A 72 -14.55 -7.64 -2.21
CA LYS A 72 -13.96 -8.84 -2.83
C LYS A 72 -13.24 -8.43 -4.11
N SER A 73 -11.97 -8.79 -4.23
CA SER A 73 -11.18 -8.55 -5.42
C SER A 73 -11.64 -9.41 -6.60
N PHE A 74 -11.18 -9.08 -7.82
CA PHE A 74 -11.47 -9.83 -9.05
C PHE A 74 -11.05 -11.31 -8.99
N ASP A 75 -10.04 -11.65 -8.17
CA ASP A 75 -9.51 -13.00 -7.98
C ASP A 75 -9.91 -13.62 -6.63
N GLY A 76 -10.90 -13.02 -5.95
CA GLY A 76 -11.59 -13.59 -4.81
C GLY A 76 -11.01 -13.25 -3.44
N LEU A 77 -9.95 -12.45 -3.33
CA LEU A 77 -9.38 -12.02 -2.07
C LEU A 77 -10.31 -11.04 -1.34
N ARG A 78 -10.35 -11.12 -0.01
CA ARG A 78 -10.96 -10.11 0.83
C ARG A 78 -9.97 -8.95 0.97
N LEU A 79 -10.38 -7.77 0.52
CA LEU A 79 -9.62 -6.53 0.64
C LEU A 79 -10.30 -5.64 1.67
N CYS A 80 -9.49 -5.04 2.54
CA CYS A 80 -9.94 -4.16 3.61
C CYS A 80 -9.56 -2.71 3.32
N GLY A 81 -10.30 -1.77 3.89
CA GLY A 81 -10.02 -0.35 3.79
C GLY A 81 -10.69 0.44 4.91
N LYS A 82 -10.24 1.67 5.08
CA LYS A 82 -10.76 2.63 6.06
C LYS A 82 -11.42 3.79 5.32
N TYR A 83 -12.67 4.09 5.63
CA TYR A 83 -13.40 5.21 5.05
C TYR A 83 -13.68 6.29 6.09
N PHE A 84 -13.39 7.52 5.72
CA PHE A 84 -13.65 8.72 6.51
C PHE A 84 -14.56 9.65 5.70
N ALA A 85 -15.72 9.96 6.24
CA ALA A 85 -16.64 10.90 5.63
C ALA A 85 -16.27 12.34 6.00
N ALA A 86 -16.26 13.23 5.03
CA ALA A 86 -16.11 14.65 5.24
C ALA A 86 -17.49 15.34 5.25
N GLU A 87 -17.63 16.39 6.05
CA GLU A 87 -18.82 17.26 6.01
C GLU A 87 -18.90 17.99 4.67
N ASN A 88 -20.08 17.96 4.03
CA ASN A 88 -20.31 18.59 2.73
C ASN A 88 -19.23 18.24 1.70
N ALA A 89 -18.98 16.94 1.58
CA ALA A 89 -17.94 16.42 0.71
C ALA A 89 -18.07 16.90 -0.75
N ARG A 90 -16.94 17.21 -1.39
CA ARG A 90 -16.85 17.67 -2.78
C ARG A 90 -16.38 16.58 -3.73
N ALA A 91 -15.71 15.58 -3.22
CA ALA A 91 -15.19 14.44 -3.96
C ALA A 91 -14.92 13.30 -2.99
N THR A 92 -14.71 12.09 -3.52
CA THR A 92 -14.14 10.97 -2.77
C THR A 92 -12.76 10.64 -3.32
N LEU A 93 -11.77 10.64 -2.44
CA LEU A 93 -10.38 10.32 -2.76
C LEU A 93 -10.08 8.89 -2.35
N VAL A 94 -9.74 8.03 -3.31
CA VAL A 94 -9.23 6.67 -3.08
C VAL A 94 -7.72 6.73 -3.02
N LEU A 95 -7.15 6.28 -1.90
CA LEU A 95 -5.72 6.39 -1.61
C LEU A 95 -5.05 5.02 -1.55
N MET A 96 -4.01 4.84 -2.37
CA MET A 96 -3.22 3.62 -2.49
C MET A 96 -1.82 3.87 -1.91
N HIS A 97 -1.48 3.19 -0.80
CA HIS A 97 -0.19 3.36 -0.12
C HIS A 97 0.99 2.73 -0.88
N GLY A 98 2.20 3.04 -0.45
CA GLY A 98 3.43 2.53 -1.04
C GLY A 98 3.77 1.09 -0.65
N TYR A 99 4.86 0.61 -1.23
CA TYR A 99 5.43 -0.72 -0.99
C TYR A 99 5.84 -0.89 0.48
N HIS A 100 5.42 -1.99 1.11
CA HIS A 100 5.65 -2.29 2.52
C HIS A 100 5.33 -1.11 3.45
N SER A 101 4.25 -0.36 3.13
CA SER A 101 3.79 0.78 3.91
C SER A 101 2.37 0.57 4.42
N ALA A 102 1.80 1.59 5.02
CA ALA A 102 0.43 1.61 5.50
C ALA A 102 -0.17 3.01 5.32
N ALA A 103 -1.51 3.09 5.29
CA ALA A 103 -2.24 4.34 5.08
C ALA A 103 -1.84 5.44 6.08
N GLY A 104 -1.77 5.11 7.37
CA GLY A 104 -1.41 6.07 8.41
C GLY A 104 0.03 6.61 8.26
N ILE A 105 0.94 5.78 7.73
CA ILE A 105 2.34 6.15 7.51
C ILE A 105 2.46 7.12 6.34
N ASP A 106 1.84 6.78 5.21
CA ASP A 106 2.00 7.53 3.97
C ASP A 106 1.14 8.79 3.94
N PHE A 107 -0.04 8.74 4.55
CA PHE A 107 -1.05 9.79 4.40
C PHE A 107 -1.50 10.43 5.71
N GLY A 108 -1.20 9.83 6.86
CA GLY A 108 -1.74 10.25 8.17
C GLY A 108 -1.58 11.74 8.45
N CYS A 109 -0.43 12.34 8.08
CA CYS A 109 -0.20 13.77 8.27
C CYS A 109 -1.06 14.67 7.37
N ALA A 110 -1.56 14.15 6.25
CA ALA A 110 -2.40 14.92 5.30
C ALA A 110 -3.90 14.80 5.59
N VAL A 111 -4.32 13.80 6.37
CA VAL A 111 -5.74 13.50 6.63
C VAL A 111 -6.54 14.70 7.14
N PRO A 112 -6.09 15.46 8.16
CA PRO A 112 -6.85 16.61 8.65
C PRO A 112 -7.09 17.67 7.57
N PHE A 113 -6.08 17.93 6.73
CA PHE A 113 -6.18 18.88 5.62
C PHE A 113 -7.16 18.37 4.54
N LEU A 114 -7.04 17.11 4.16
CA LEU A 114 -7.90 16.52 3.12
C LEU A 114 -9.36 16.46 3.54
N LEU A 115 -9.65 16.16 4.82
CA LEU A 115 -11.01 16.09 5.33
C LEU A 115 -11.63 17.48 5.55
N ARG A 116 -10.89 18.41 6.17
CA ARG A 116 -11.45 19.69 6.62
C ARG A 116 -11.37 20.79 5.56
N GLU A 117 -10.19 20.97 4.96
CA GLU A 117 -9.94 22.05 4.01
C GLU A 117 -10.39 21.67 2.59
N MET A 118 -9.98 20.49 2.13
CA MET A 118 -10.37 20.00 0.81
C MET A 118 -11.80 19.46 0.78
N ARG A 119 -12.33 19.05 1.93
CA ARG A 119 -13.65 18.40 2.09
C ARG A 119 -13.79 17.18 1.18
N PHE A 120 -12.81 16.29 1.23
CA PHE A 120 -12.85 15.02 0.53
C PHE A 120 -13.23 13.90 1.47
N ASN A 121 -14.17 13.04 1.07
CA ASN A 121 -14.24 11.72 1.65
C ASN A 121 -12.95 10.99 1.33
N LEU A 122 -12.42 10.24 2.28
CA LEU A 122 -11.16 9.51 2.10
C LEU A 122 -11.41 8.00 2.22
N LEU A 123 -11.03 7.25 1.20
CA LEU A 123 -11.05 5.80 1.20
C LEU A 123 -9.60 5.29 1.10
N PHE A 124 -9.05 4.88 2.21
CA PHE A 124 -7.73 4.27 2.27
C PHE A 124 -7.85 2.78 1.99
N ALA A 125 -7.38 2.36 0.83
CA ALA A 125 -7.33 0.96 0.45
C ALA A 125 -6.06 0.32 1.04
N GLU A 126 -6.22 -0.72 1.84
CA GLU A 126 -5.12 -1.62 2.17
C GLU A 126 -4.88 -2.52 0.96
N GLN A 127 -3.78 -2.31 0.27
CA GLN A 127 -3.47 -3.11 -0.93
C GLN A 127 -3.33 -4.58 -0.56
N ARG A 128 -3.59 -5.48 -1.52
CA ARG A 128 -3.36 -6.92 -1.30
C ARG A 128 -2.01 -7.15 -0.63
N THR A 129 -1.90 -8.14 0.24
CA THR A 129 -0.71 -8.47 1.05
C THR A 129 -0.37 -7.49 2.18
N HIS A 130 -1.15 -6.43 2.38
CA HIS A 130 -0.89 -5.44 3.42
C HIS A 130 -2.06 -5.34 4.40
N GLY A 131 -1.76 -4.94 5.63
CA GLY A 131 -2.75 -4.72 6.68
C GLY A 131 -3.66 -5.93 6.88
N GLU A 132 -4.98 -5.72 6.87
CA GLU A 132 -5.99 -6.77 6.99
C GLU A 132 -6.41 -7.38 5.65
N SER A 133 -5.94 -6.85 4.52
CA SER A 133 -6.21 -7.40 3.19
C SER A 133 -5.48 -8.73 3.00
N GLU A 134 -6.16 -9.68 2.33
CA GLU A 134 -5.59 -10.97 1.97
C GLU A 134 -4.57 -10.86 0.83
N GLY A 135 -3.88 -11.95 0.54
CA GLY A 135 -2.88 -12.08 -0.51
C GLY A 135 -1.52 -12.51 0.03
N GLU A 136 -0.76 -13.16 -0.81
CA GLU A 136 0.57 -13.68 -0.48
C GLU A 136 1.69 -12.88 -1.14
N TYR A 137 1.45 -12.37 -2.35
CA TYR A 137 2.47 -11.75 -3.20
C TYR A 137 2.11 -10.35 -3.63
N ILE A 138 3.07 -9.44 -3.49
CA ILE A 138 3.05 -8.10 -4.08
C ILE A 138 3.38 -8.25 -5.57
N THR A 139 2.58 -7.62 -6.44
CA THR A 139 2.76 -7.71 -7.90
C THR A 139 3.08 -6.37 -8.56
N PHE A 140 3.45 -5.36 -7.76
CA PHE A 140 3.90 -4.02 -8.20
C PHE A 140 2.95 -3.36 -9.21
N GLY A 141 1.65 -3.48 -8.98
CA GLY A 141 0.62 -2.88 -9.82
C GLY A 141 -0.02 -3.84 -10.82
N VAL A 142 0.57 -5.01 -11.11
CA VAL A 142 0.01 -5.93 -12.12
C VAL A 142 -1.36 -6.45 -11.71
N LYS A 143 -1.54 -6.89 -10.47
CA LYS A 143 -2.84 -7.30 -9.91
C LYS A 143 -3.49 -6.15 -9.14
N GLU A 144 -2.70 -5.35 -8.43
CA GLU A 144 -3.17 -4.23 -7.62
C GLU A 144 -3.97 -3.21 -8.45
N ARG A 145 -3.71 -3.06 -9.76
CA ARG A 145 -4.51 -2.19 -10.64
C ARG A 145 -5.99 -2.60 -10.71
N TYR A 146 -6.28 -3.89 -10.69
CA TYR A 146 -7.66 -4.38 -10.68
C TYR A 146 -8.32 -4.14 -9.32
N ASP A 147 -7.57 -4.27 -8.23
CA ASP A 147 -8.06 -3.91 -6.89
C ASP A 147 -8.35 -2.40 -6.81
N CYS A 148 -7.46 -1.58 -7.35
CA CYS A 148 -7.66 -0.13 -7.42
C CYS A 148 -8.93 0.24 -8.19
N ARG A 149 -9.19 -0.39 -9.33
CA ARG A 149 -10.45 -0.26 -10.08
C ARG A 149 -11.65 -0.67 -9.22
N ASP A 150 -11.58 -1.82 -8.55
CA ASP A 150 -12.68 -2.33 -7.74
C ASP A 150 -12.95 -1.39 -6.54
N TRP A 151 -11.92 -0.82 -5.94
CA TRP A 151 -12.03 0.26 -4.94
C TRP A 151 -12.65 1.54 -5.49
N ALA A 152 -12.27 1.94 -6.71
CA ALA A 152 -12.86 3.10 -7.39
C ALA A 152 -14.36 2.89 -7.66
N LEU A 153 -14.74 1.72 -8.15
CA LEU A 153 -16.14 1.35 -8.38
C LEU A 153 -16.95 1.30 -7.07
N TYR A 154 -16.36 0.78 -6.00
CA TYR A 154 -16.98 0.82 -4.68
C TYR A 154 -17.18 2.27 -4.22
N ALA A 155 -16.15 3.11 -4.34
CA ALA A 155 -16.22 4.53 -3.96
C ALA A 155 -17.29 5.28 -4.76
N ALA A 156 -17.38 5.05 -6.07
CA ALA A 156 -18.40 5.64 -6.93
C ALA A 156 -19.83 5.26 -6.48
N LYS A 157 -20.04 3.99 -6.18
CA LYS A 157 -21.33 3.51 -5.67
C LYS A 157 -21.68 4.09 -4.30
N LYS A 158 -20.70 4.25 -3.41
CA LYS A 158 -20.89 4.78 -2.06
C LYS A 158 -21.10 6.30 -2.06
N ALA A 159 -20.37 7.00 -2.89
CA ALA A 159 -20.29 8.48 -2.87
C ALA A 159 -21.43 9.18 -3.61
N GLN A 160 -22.31 8.49 -4.31
CA GLN A 160 -23.44 9.03 -5.08
C GLN A 160 -23.08 10.37 -5.74
N ASP A 161 -22.93 10.44 -7.04
CA ASP A 161 -22.71 11.65 -7.84
C ASP A 161 -21.47 12.53 -7.52
N LEU A 162 -20.65 12.16 -6.52
CA LEU A 162 -19.41 12.87 -6.24
C LEU A 162 -18.27 12.37 -7.16
N PRO A 163 -17.41 13.27 -7.63
CA PRO A 163 -16.22 12.87 -8.38
C PRO A 163 -15.34 11.91 -7.57
N ILE A 164 -14.82 10.88 -8.24
CA ILE A 164 -13.85 9.94 -7.66
C ILE A 164 -12.47 10.32 -8.14
N LEU A 165 -11.59 10.57 -7.20
CA LEU A 165 -10.18 10.88 -7.43
C LEU A 165 -9.35 9.70 -6.97
N LEU A 166 -8.37 9.31 -7.78
CA LEU A 166 -7.40 8.26 -7.41
C LEU A 166 -6.06 8.90 -7.09
N TYR A 167 -5.49 8.54 -5.96
CA TYR A 167 -4.19 9.03 -5.54
C TYR A 167 -3.35 7.87 -5.00
N GLY A 168 -2.09 7.84 -5.38
CA GLY A 168 -1.17 6.82 -4.91
C GLY A 168 0.21 7.36 -4.60
N LEU A 169 0.90 6.72 -3.67
CA LEU A 169 2.28 7.01 -3.33
C LEU A 169 3.20 5.85 -3.74
N SER A 170 4.31 6.13 -4.44
CA SER A 170 5.30 5.11 -4.84
C SER A 170 4.64 3.95 -5.60
N MET A 171 4.65 2.70 -5.08
CA MET A 171 3.96 1.57 -5.66
C MET A 171 2.46 1.84 -5.87
N GLY A 172 1.81 2.53 -4.92
CA GLY A 172 0.41 2.94 -5.07
C GLY A 172 0.19 3.89 -6.24
N ALA A 173 1.17 4.77 -6.56
CA ALA A 173 1.09 5.63 -7.75
C ALA A 173 1.18 4.81 -9.05
N ALA A 174 2.07 3.82 -9.11
CA ALA A 174 2.13 2.89 -10.24
C ALA A 174 0.81 2.12 -10.40
N THR A 175 0.22 1.66 -9.29
CA THR A 175 -1.08 1.00 -9.26
C THR A 175 -2.18 1.89 -9.85
N VAL A 176 -2.26 3.15 -9.41
CA VAL A 176 -3.24 4.13 -9.92
C VAL A 176 -3.06 4.38 -11.42
N LEU A 177 -1.82 4.63 -11.86
CA LEU A 177 -1.53 4.85 -13.28
C LEU A 177 -1.90 3.64 -14.14
N MET A 178 -1.62 2.42 -13.69
CA MET A 178 -2.01 1.21 -14.39
C MET A 178 -3.54 0.99 -14.38
N ALA A 179 -4.22 1.39 -13.32
CA ALA A 179 -5.68 1.27 -13.20
C ALA A 179 -6.41 2.27 -14.12
N SER A 180 -5.83 3.45 -14.37
CA SER A 180 -6.45 4.49 -15.22
C SER A 180 -6.60 4.09 -16.69
N GLY A 181 -5.96 3.00 -17.12
CA GLY A 181 -6.09 2.43 -18.46
C GLY A 181 -7.12 1.29 -18.57
N LEU A 182 -7.84 0.98 -17.48
CA LEU A 182 -8.89 -0.04 -17.42
C LEU A 182 -10.27 0.60 -17.57
#